data_399614915a66eb97d7a6a0f1987df03a
#
_entry.id   399614915a66eb97d7a6a0f1987df03a
#
_cell.length_a   1.000
_cell.length_b   1.000
_cell.length_c   1.000
_cell.angle_alpha   90.00
_cell.angle_beta   90.00
_cell.angle_gamma   90.00
#
_symmetry.space_group_name_H-M   'P 1'
#
loop_
_entity.id
_entity.type
_entity.pdbx_description
1 polymer ?
#
loop_
_entity_poly.entity_id
_entity_poly.type
_entity_poly.pdbx_seq_one_letter_code
_entity_poly.pdbx_strand_id
1 'polypeptide(L)'
;MNVSIVIPTYNRLPILEKCLFALENQKLNTNISNYEVIVVDDGSTDGTTSWVNKNKANLPHVVLFQQEHGGPALGRNLGVIKSKYEIIIFIDSDLIVLDLSLIHI
;
A
#
# COMPACT_ATOMS: atom_id res chain seq x y z
N MET A 1 3.89 14.70 -10.54
CA MET A 1 2.54 14.14 -10.36
C MET A 1 2.45 13.47 -8.99
N ASN A 2 1.28 13.36 -8.46
CA ASN A 2 1.03 12.75 -7.16
C ASN A 2 0.28 11.44 -7.34
N VAL A 3 0.67 10.42 -6.60
CA VAL A 3 0.22 9.04 -6.82
C VAL A 3 -0.26 8.42 -5.52
N SER A 4 -1.40 7.73 -5.57
CA SER A 4 -1.87 6.87 -4.49
C SER A 4 -1.67 5.41 -4.88
N ILE A 5 -0.93 4.68 -4.07
CA ILE A 5 -0.68 3.25 -4.28
C ILE A 5 -1.59 2.47 -3.34
N VAL A 6 -2.47 1.66 -3.89
CA VAL A 6 -3.46 0.90 -3.12
C VAL A 6 -3.05 -0.56 -3.06
N ILE A 7 -2.91 -1.09 -1.84
CA ILE A 7 -2.51 -2.48 -1.59
C ILE A 7 -3.56 -3.16 -0.73
N PRO A 8 -4.45 -3.96 -1.33
CA PRO A 8 -5.32 -4.83 -0.55
C PRO A 8 -4.51 -5.97 0.04
N THR A 9 -4.75 -6.32 1.28
CA THR A 9 -4.03 -7.42 1.94
C THR A 9 -4.97 -8.23 2.83
N TYR A 10 -4.68 -9.53 2.95
CA TYR A 10 -5.39 -10.43 3.84
C TYR A 10 -4.47 -11.58 4.27
N ASN A 11 -4.13 -11.63 5.56
CA ASN A 11 -3.31 -12.69 6.15
C ASN A 11 -2.01 -12.98 5.39
N ARG A 12 -1.29 -11.92 4.98
CA ARG A 12 -0.04 -12.02 4.21
C ARG A 12 1.04 -11.10 4.78
N LEU A 13 1.10 -11.02 6.10
CA LEU A 13 2.01 -10.08 6.77
C LEU A 13 3.47 -10.19 6.31
N PRO A 14 4.10 -11.38 6.22
CA PRO A 14 5.50 -11.44 5.79
C PRO A 14 5.73 -10.85 4.40
N ILE A 15 4.80 -11.06 3.48
CA ILE A 15 4.89 -10.52 2.11
C ILE A 15 4.62 -9.01 2.12
N LEU A 16 3.63 -8.57 2.89
CA LEU A 16 3.31 -7.15 3.05
C LEU A 16 4.49 -6.37 3.62
N GLU A 17 5.16 -6.89 4.65
CA GLU A 17 6.35 -6.27 5.23
C GLU A 17 7.40 -5.96 4.16
N LYS A 18 7.73 -6.94 3.34
CA LYS A 18 8.71 -6.79 2.27
C LYS A 18 8.26 -5.75 1.24
N CYS A 19 6.98 -5.79 0.87
CA CYS A 19 6.42 -4.85 -0.08
C CYS A 19 6.50 -3.41 0.44
N LEU A 20 6.10 -3.17 1.68
CA LEU A 20 6.09 -1.83 2.26
C LEU A 20 7.50 -1.25 2.41
N PHE A 21 8.47 -2.04 2.88
CA PHE A 21 9.85 -1.57 2.97
C PHE A 21 10.48 -1.34 1.60
N ALA A 22 10.15 -2.17 0.61
CA ALA A 22 10.61 -1.94 -0.75
C ALA A 22 10.09 -0.60 -1.31
N LEU A 23 8.82 -0.29 -1.06
CA LEU A 23 8.24 0.98 -1.50
C LEU A 23 8.88 2.19 -0.81
N GLU A 24 9.14 2.10 0.50
CA GLU A 24 9.76 3.21 1.25
C GLU A 24 11.21 3.46 0.85
N ASN A 25 11.93 2.43 0.45
CA ASN A 25 13.37 2.52 0.15
C ASN A 25 13.67 2.80 -1.32
N GLN A 26 12.66 2.92 -2.17
CA GLN A 26 12.88 3.15 -3.58
C GLN A 26 13.05 4.63 -3.92
N LYS A 27 13.88 4.88 -4.94
CA LYS A 27 13.92 6.18 -5.58
C LYS A 27 12.71 6.32 -6.49
N LEU A 28 11.96 7.39 -6.28
CA LEU A 28 10.82 7.68 -7.13
C LEU A 28 11.27 8.12 -8.52
N ASN A 29 10.44 7.85 -9.52
CA ASN A 29 10.56 8.48 -10.82
C ASN A 29 10.49 10.00 -10.64
N THR A 30 11.30 10.75 -11.40
CA THR A 30 11.34 12.22 -11.31
C THR A 30 9.99 12.89 -11.58
N ASN A 31 9.07 12.19 -12.25
CA ASN A 31 7.72 12.68 -12.50
C ASN A 31 6.78 12.53 -11.31
N ILE A 32 7.17 11.76 -10.28
CA ILE A 32 6.37 11.57 -9.07
C ILE A 32 6.87 12.52 -7.99
N SER A 33 6.05 13.51 -7.64
CA SER A 33 6.37 14.51 -6.62
C SER A 33 6.04 14.05 -5.22
N ASN A 34 4.84 13.47 -5.05
CA ASN A 34 4.36 12.95 -3.77
C ASN A 34 3.64 11.64 -3.99
N TYR A 35 3.67 10.77 -2.98
CA TYR A 35 2.90 9.55 -3.00
C TYR A 35 2.41 9.17 -1.62
N GLU A 36 1.37 8.38 -1.58
CA GLU A 36 0.90 7.68 -0.39
C GLU A 36 0.73 6.20 -0.70
N VAL A 37 0.88 5.37 0.32
CA VAL A 37 0.63 3.94 0.21
C VAL A 37 -0.56 3.60 1.09
N ILE A 38 -1.67 3.24 0.47
CA ILE A 38 -2.90 2.90 1.18
C ILE A 38 -2.99 1.39 1.30
N VAL A 39 -2.78 0.89 2.50
CA VAL A 39 -2.96 -0.54 2.80
C VAL A 39 -4.39 -0.74 3.27
N VAL A 40 -5.14 -1.57 2.57
CA VAL A 40 -6.49 -1.95 2.97
C VAL A 40 -6.46 -3.38 3.51
N ASP A 41 -6.61 -3.51 4.82
CA ASP A 41 -6.61 -4.80 5.50
C ASP A 41 -8.02 -5.39 5.51
N ASP A 42 -8.18 -6.53 4.86
CA ASP A 42 -9.45 -7.22 4.67
C ASP A 42 -9.81 -8.15 5.85
N GLY A 43 -9.56 -7.71 7.07
CA GLY A 43 -9.89 -8.48 8.26
C GLY A 43 -8.84 -9.50 8.65
N SER A 44 -7.55 -9.19 8.46
CA SER A 44 -6.46 -10.10 8.82
C SER A 44 -6.44 -10.45 10.31
N THR A 45 -6.03 -11.68 10.60
CA THR A 45 -5.87 -12.20 11.96
C THR A 45 -4.41 -12.52 12.30
N ASP A 46 -3.48 -12.18 11.43
CA ASP A 46 -2.05 -12.49 11.56
C ASP A 46 -1.22 -11.38 12.20
N GLY A 47 -1.86 -10.35 12.76
CA GLY A 47 -1.16 -9.24 13.40
C GLY A 47 -0.79 -8.10 12.46
N THR A 48 -1.34 -8.03 11.26
CA THR A 48 -1.06 -6.99 10.27
C THR A 48 -1.25 -5.58 10.83
N THR A 49 -2.40 -5.31 11.45
CA THR A 49 -2.70 -3.99 12.02
C THR A 49 -1.69 -3.58 13.07
N SER A 50 -1.38 -4.47 14.01
CA SER A 50 -0.41 -4.19 15.06
C SER A 50 0.98 -3.91 14.49
N TRP A 51 1.39 -4.68 13.50
CA TRP A 51 2.69 -4.51 12.87
C TRP A 51 2.81 -3.17 12.16
N VAL A 52 1.81 -2.80 11.36
CA VAL A 52 1.81 -1.51 10.65
C VAL A 52 1.86 -0.35 11.65
N ASN A 53 1.07 -0.42 12.71
CA ASN A 53 1.05 0.63 13.73
C ASN A 53 2.38 0.76 14.47
N LYS A 54 3.05 -0.34 14.75
CA LYS A 54 4.38 -0.34 15.39
C LYS A 54 5.48 0.23 14.49
N ASN A 55 5.33 0.11 13.19
CA ASN A 55 6.34 0.51 12.22
C ASN A 55 6.04 1.84 11.53
N LYS A 56 5.05 2.56 11.99
CA LYS A 56 4.62 3.84 11.38
C LYS A 56 5.76 4.84 11.22
N ALA A 57 6.65 4.92 12.18
CA ALA A 57 7.79 5.85 12.12
C ALA A 57 8.74 5.54 10.96
N ASN A 58 8.86 4.25 10.59
CA ASN A 58 9.69 3.80 9.48
C ASN A 58 8.94 3.74 8.15
N LEU A 59 7.62 3.98 8.17
CA LEU A 59 6.74 3.91 7.00
C LEU A 59 5.90 5.18 6.90
N PRO A 60 6.54 6.35 6.69
CA PRO A 60 5.83 7.63 6.77
C PRO A 60 4.78 7.85 5.68
N HIS A 61 4.88 7.13 4.55
CA HIS A 61 3.92 7.26 3.45
C HIS A 61 2.75 6.28 3.56
N VAL A 62 2.79 5.36 4.53
CA VAL A 62 1.79 4.29 4.65
C VAL A 62 0.61 4.76 5.50
N VAL A 63 -0.59 4.53 4.99
CA VAL A 63 -1.85 4.73 5.70
C VAL A 63 -2.60 3.42 5.70
N LEU A 64 -3.08 2.98 6.86
CA LEU A 64 -3.81 1.73 7.02
C LEU A 64 -5.30 1.98 7.19
N PHE A 65 -6.10 1.28 6.40
CA PHE A 65 -7.54 1.19 6.58
C PHE A 65 -7.94 -0.27 6.73
N GLN A 66 -8.94 -0.52 7.55
CA GLN A 66 -9.46 -1.87 7.78
C GLN A 66 -10.88 -1.97 7.24
N GLN A 67 -11.22 -3.16 6.75
CA GLN A 67 -12.61 -3.50 6.41
C GLN A 67 -12.92 -4.90 6.94
N GLU A 68 -14.20 -5.21 7.10
CA GLU A 68 -14.62 -6.58 7.33
C GLU A 68 -14.32 -7.40 6.07
N HIS A 69 -13.99 -8.69 6.26
CA HIS A 69 -13.60 -9.55 5.14
C HIS A 69 -14.64 -9.52 4.03
N GLY A 70 -14.26 -8.99 2.88
CA GLY A 70 -15.15 -8.82 1.73
C GLY A 70 -14.46 -9.03 0.38
N GLY A 71 -13.18 -9.34 0.39
CA GLY A 71 -12.40 -9.67 -0.80
C GLY A 71 -11.63 -8.49 -1.39
N PRO A 72 -10.73 -8.78 -2.35
CA PRO A 72 -9.82 -7.78 -2.94
C PRO A 72 -10.54 -6.65 -3.68
N ALA A 73 -11.68 -6.95 -4.33
CA ALA A 73 -12.44 -5.94 -5.05
C ALA A 73 -12.96 -4.85 -4.11
N LEU A 74 -13.50 -5.22 -2.94
CA LEU A 74 -13.93 -4.27 -1.93
C LEU A 74 -12.75 -3.49 -1.37
N GLY A 75 -11.61 -4.15 -1.18
CA GLY A 75 -10.38 -3.50 -0.74
C GLY A 75 -9.91 -2.43 -1.71
N ARG A 76 -9.91 -2.72 -3.00
CA ARG A 76 -9.55 -1.74 -4.03
C ARG A 76 -10.54 -0.58 -4.06
N ASN A 77 -11.84 -0.84 -3.95
CA ASN A 77 -12.85 0.22 -3.90
C ASN A 77 -12.65 1.14 -2.70
N LEU A 78 -12.41 0.59 -1.53
CA LEU A 78 -12.13 1.38 -0.34
C LEU A 78 -10.87 2.23 -0.53
N GLY A 79 -9.82 1.64 -1.11
CA GLY A 79 -8.58 2.35 -1.41
C GLY A 79 -8.81 3.55 -2.34
N VAL A 80 -9.63 3.39 -3.37
CA VAL A 80 -10.00 4.48 -4.27
C VAL A 80 -10.72 5.59 -3.52
N ILE A 81 -11.69 5.24 -2.69
CA ILE A 81 -12.46 6.21 -1.90
C ILE A 81 -11.55 7.00 -0.96
N LYS A 82 -10.55 6.35 -0.37
CA LYS A 82 -9.64 6.96 0.60
C LYS A 82 -8.44 7.65 -0.05
N SER A 83 -8.22 7.47 -1.35
CA SER A 83 -7.11 8.10 -2.08
C SER A 83 -7.27 9.61 -2.10
N LYS A 84 -6.18 10.32 -1.82
CA LYS A 84 -6.17 11.78 -1.92
C LYS A 84 -5.56 12.30 -3.21
N TYR A 85 -4.96 11.42 -4.03
CA TYR A 85 -4.35 11.80 -5.31
C TYR A 85 -5.13 11.23 -6.48
N GLU A 86 -5.01 11.90 -7.64
CA GLU A 86 -5.78 11.53 -8.84
C GLU A 86 -5.29 10.27 -9.51
N ILE A 87 -3.98 10.02 -9.47
CA ILE A 87 -3.39 8.83 -10.09
C ILE A 87 -3.35 7.73 -9.06
N ILE A 88 -3.98 6.60 -9.38
CA ILE A 88 -4.10 5.46 -8.49
C ILE A 88 -3.42 4.26 -9.13
N ILE A 89 -2.49 3.64 -8.39
CA ILE A 89 -1.81 2.42 -8.80
C ILE A 89 -2.22 1.31 -7.85
N PHE A 90 -2.69 0.19 -8.40
CA PHE A 90 -3.00 -0.99 -7.61
C PHE A 90 -1.81 -1.94 -7.61
N ILE A 91 -1.41 -2.37 -6.43
CA ILE A 91 -0.35 -3.36 -6.26
C ILE A 91 -0.92 -4.50 -5.43
N ASP A 92 -0.76 -5.73 -5.94
CA ASP A 92 -1.06 -6.92 -5.17
C ASP A 92 0.05 -7.12 -4.12
N SER A 93 -0.33 -7.42 -2.87
CA SER A 93 0.66 -7.63 -1.80
C SER A 93 1.61 -8.80 -2.08
N ASP A 94 1.26 -9.67 -3.01
CA ASP A 94 2.12 -10.79 -3.47
C ASP A 94 3.28 -10.34 -4.36
N LEU A 95 3.19 -9.14 -4.92
CA LEU A 95 4.20 -8.63 -5.82
C LEU A 95 5.33 -7.97 -5.04
N ILE A 96 6.56 -8.31 -5.39
CA ILE A 96 7.73 -7.59 -4.90
C ILE A 96 7.94 -6.40 -5.83
N VAL A 97 7.78 -5.20 -5.31
CA VAL A 97 8.03 -3.97 -6.08
C VAL A 97 9.54 -3.76 -6.11
N LEU A 98 10.14 -3.95 -7.27
CA LEU A 98 11.59 -3.82 -7.43
C LEU A 98 12.01 -2.37 -7.65
N ASP A 99 11.27 -1.60 -8.45
CA ASP A 99 11.65 -0.24 -8.77
C ASP A 99 10.46 0.59 -9.24
N LEU A 100 10.05 1.57 -8.44
CA LEU A 100 8.99 2.51 -8.82
C LEU A 100 9.38 3.41 -9.98
N SER A 101 10.69 3.61 -10.23
CA SER A 101 11.13 4.42 -11.36
C SER A 101 10.77 3.80 -12.71
N LEU A 102 10.46 2.51 -12.74
CA LEU A 102 10.00 1.81 -13.94
C LEU A 102 8.50 2.01 -14.22
N ILE A 103 7.76 2.61 -13.31
CA ILE A 103 6.35 2.89 -13.52
C ILE A 103 6.23 4.17 -14.33
N HIS A 104 5.74 4.02 -15.55
CA HIS A 104 5.50 5.14 -16.46
C HIS A 104 4.00 5.47 -16.46
N ILE A 105 3.70 6.66 -16.05
CA ILE A 105 2.31 7.14 -15.98
C ILE A 105 2.13 8.28 -16.96
#